data_f83c67733a2921f0932f2d793aadbd08
#
_entry.id   f83c67733a2921f0932f2d793aadbd08
#
_cell.length_a   1.000
_cell.length_b   1.000
_cell.length_c   1.000
_cell.angle_alpha   90.00
_cell.angle_beta   90.00
_cell.angle_gamma   90.00
#
_symmetry.space_group_name_H-M   'P 1'
#
loop_
_entity.id
_entity.type
_entity.pdbx_description
1 polymer ?
#
loop_
_entity_poly.entity_id
_entity_poly.type
_entity_poly.pdbx_seq_one_letter_code
_entity_poly.pdbx_strand_id
1 'polypeptide(L)'
;ILIKFVSLEAMIKNKTLNSGTNIVVQAIKIIFSVIIAITIISLLNQGNSFRQSQQAVLDYKYLDGYYTANGFNSSEYDYALANTDILEKYSEQTLEMYNHNHSLLCDFRTDGGLQTSRPYYEQQLVIANRNYLNEFSNIQLSGKPLGEDIFSEPTVLVPHKYKNDENSISEYIKQEYFRLMNYNQFYGIPGEEKTIDKFNVVYIDDDSTIKVNTENGFSDMANPIIIVDTGNFA
;
A
#
# COMPACT_ATOMS: atom_id res chain seq x y z
N ILE A 1 50.89 10.09 -6.27
CA ILE A 1 51.75 11.31 -6.30
C ILE A 1 52.02 11.80 -4.88
N LEU A 2 51.09 11.77 -3.93
CA LEU A 2 51.25 12.21 -2.53
C LEU A 2 52.18 11.27 -1.71
N ILE A 3 52.33 10.03 -2.08
CA ILE A 3 53.18 9.06 -1.35
C ILE A 3 54.70 9.35 -1.50
N LYS A 4 55.09 10.14 -2.49
CA LYS A 4 56.48 10.51 -2.74
C LYS A 4 57.04 11.54 -1.73
N PHE A 5 56.17 12.22 -0.95
CA PHE A 5 56.59 13.32 -0.08
C PHE A 5 56.79 12.90 1.37
N VAL A 6 56.42 11.70 1.77
CA VAL A 6 56.63 11.20 3.14
C VAL A 6 57.50 9.95 3.00
N SER A 7 58.77 10.02 3.38
CA SER A 7 59.61 8.84 3.37
C SER A 7 59.11 7.80 4.35
N LEU A 8 58.96 6.56 3.92
CA LEU A 8 58.53 5.44 4.77
C LEU A 8 59.38 5.34 6.06
N GLU A 9 60.66 5.70 5.97
CA GLU A 9 61.58 5.77 7.08
C GLU A 9 61.21 6.80 8.16
N ALA A 10 60.68 7.95 7.78
CA ALA A 10 60.21 8.97 8.74
C ALA A 10 58.94 8.53 9.46
N MET A 11 58.09 7.76 8.81
CA MET A 11 56.89 7.16 9.45
C MET A 11 57.27 6.06 10.44
N ILE A 12 58.29 5.23 10.15
CA ILE A 12 58.68 4.11 11.02
C ILE A 12 59.48 4.59 12.22
N LYS A 13 60.29 5.65 12.09
CA LYS A 13 61.17 6.15 13.14
C LYS A 13 60.51 7.13 14.10
N ASN A 14 59.21 7.36 14.00
CA ASN A 14 58.44 8.27 14.88
C ASN A 14 59.10 9.67 15.03
N LYS A 15 59.84 10.12 14.00
CA LYS A 15 60.40 11.46 13.97
C LYS A 15 59.28 12.46 13.81
N THR A 16 59.21 13.42 14.67
CA THR A 16 58.26 14.53 14.69
C THR A 16 58.17 15.16 13.29
N LEU A 17 57.15 14.79 12.57
CA LEU A 17 56.72 15.47 11.33
C LEU A 17 56.47 16.94 11.70
N ASN A 18 56.99 17.85 10.87
CA ASN A 18 56.79 19.29 11.00
C ASN A 18 55.26 19.54 11.25
N SER A 19 54.92 20.40 12.18
CA SER A 19 53.52 20.58 12.63
C SER A 19 52.51 20.74 11.45
N GLY A 20 52.93 21.38 10.36
CA GLY A 20 52.12 21.52 9.16
C GLY A 20 51.81 20.20 8.42
N THR A 21 52.76 19.29 8.34
CA THR A 21 52.57 17.96 7.71
C THR A 21 51.65 17.07 8.55
N ASN A 22 51.70 17.21 9.88
CA ASN A 22 50.79 16.50 10.78
C ASN A 22 49.33 16.94 10.58
N ILE A 23 49.06 18.22 10.43
CA ILE A 23 47.72 18.77 10.17
C ILE A 23 47.17 18.22 8.84
N VAL A 24 47.99 18.25 7.78
CA VAL A 24 47.59 17.72 6.45
C VAL A 24 47.27 16.22 6.52
N VAL A 25 48.08 15.43 7.20
CA VAL A 25 47.84 13.99 7.35
C VAL A 25 46.58 13.72 8.17
N GLN A 26 46.31 14.46 9.21
CA GLN A 26 45.05 14.34 9.96
C GLN A 26 43.85 14.74 9.15
N ALA A 27 43.91 15.83 8.38
CA ALA A 27 42.84 16.25 7.49
C ALA A 27 42.51 15.17 6.43
N ILE A 28 43.54 14.58 5.82
CA ILE A 28 43.37 13.47 4.86
C ILE A 28 42.70 12.27 5.54
N LYS A 29 43.09 11.88 6.73
CA LYS A 29 42.47 10.77 7.50
C LYS A 29 40.99 11.05 7.76
N ILE A 30 40.64 12.25 8.14
CA ILE A 30 39.23 12.64 8.38
C ILE A 30 38.43 12.53 7.06
N ILE A 31 38.96 13.06 5.96
CA ILE A 31 38.29 12.97 4.67
C ILE A 31 38.06 11.51 4.26
N PHE A 32 39.07 10.67 4.36
CA PHE A 32 38.93 9.24 4.06
C PHE A 32 37.92 8.55 4.95
N SER A 33 37.90 8.86 6.25
CA SER A 33 36.92 8.30 7.19
C SER A 33 35.50 8.68 6.83
N VAL A 34 35.27 9.93 6.42
CA VAL A 34 33.96 10.41 5.97
C VAL A 34 33.52 9.70 4.67
N ILE A 35 34.43 9.56 3.72
CA ILE A 35 34.13 8.85 2.45
C ILE A 35 33.77 7.38 2.72
N ILE A 36 34.53 6.71 3.60
CA ILE A 36 34.24 5.32 3.98
C ILE A 36 32.87 5.23 4.67
N ALA A 37 32.55 6.14 5.59
CA ALA A 37 31.27 6.14 6.27
C ALA A 37 30.10 6.33 5.29
N ILE A 38 30.20 7.28 4.36
CA ILE A 38 29.19 7.50 3.31
C ILE A 38 29.03 6.26 2.41
N THR A 39 30.15 5.64 2.04
CA THR A 39 30.13 4.42 1.22
C THR A 39 29.43 3.27 1.93
N ILE A 40 29.69 3.07 3.22
CA ILE A 40 29.04 2.03 4.04
C ILE A 40 27.53 2.30 4.13
N ILE A 41 27.12 3.53 4.41
CA ILE A 41 25.69 3.90 4.46
C ILE A 41 25.02 3.64 3.11
N SER A 42 25.67 4.01 2.00
CA SER A 42 25.13 3.78 0.65
C SER A 42 24.99 2.27 0.35
N LEU A 43 25.97 1.46 0.72
CA LEU A 43 25.91 0.01 0.54
C LEU A 43 24.81 -0.64 1.39
N LEU A 44 24.60 -0.16 2.62
CA LEU A 44 23.51 -0.65 3.48
C LEU A 44 22.14 -0.31 2.89
N ASN A 45 21.98 0.91 2.38
CA ASN A 45 20.73 1.32 1.73
C ASN A 45 20.48 0.50 0.46
N GLN A 46 21.49 0.28 -0.38
CA GLN A 46 21.37 -0.56 -1.58
C GLN A 46 21.05 -2.02 -1.21
N GLY A 47 21.66 -2.55 -0.15
CA GLY A 47 21.38 -3.90 0.35
C GLY A 47 19.93 -4.03 0.84
N ASN A 48 19.41 -3.03 1.53
CA ASN A 48 18.01 -3.01 1.96
C ASN A 48 17.05 -2.92 0.77
N SER A 49 17.32 -2.05 -0.21
CA SER A 49 16.50 -1.94 -1.42
C SER A 49 16.52 -3.24 -2.22
N PHE A 50 17.66 -3.91 -2.30
CA PHE A 50 17.76 -5.21 -2.97
C PHE A 50 16.94 -6.29 -2.24
N ARG A 51 17.01 -6.35 -0.90
CA ARG A 51 16.15 -7.27 -0.11
C ARG A 51 14.67 -7.00 -0.33
N GLN A 52 14.26 -5.74 -0.33
CA GLN A 52 12.86 -5.35 -0.58
C GLN A 52 12.43 -5.78 -1.99
N SER A 53 13.27 -5.57 -3.01
CA SER A 53 12.98 -6.01 -4.39
C SER A 53 12.90 -7.53 -4.50
N GLN A 54 13.77 -8.28 -3.82
CA GLN A 54 13.68 -9.74 -3.78
C GLN A 54 12.41 -10.22 -3.07
N GLN A 55 12.04 -9.57 -1.97
CA GLN A 55 10.81 -9.88 -1.25
C GLN A 55 9.59 -9.61 -2.13
N ALA A 56 9.57 -8.48 -2.82
CA ALA A 56 8.51 -8.15 -3.78
C ALA A 56 8.34 -9.24 -4.85
N VAL A 57 9.44 -9.73 -5.43
CA VAL A 57 9.40 -10.83 -6.41
C VAL A 57 8.85 -12.12 -5.79
N LEU A 58 9.20 -12.42 -4.54
CA LEU A 58 8.66 -13.58 -3.83
C LEU A 58 7.18 -13.41 -3.51
N ASP A 59 6.77 -12.21 -3.17
CA ASP A 59 5.37 -11.89 -2.86
C ASP A 59 4.50 -12.00 -4.12
N TYR A 60 5.02 -11.64 -5.29
CA TYR A 60 4.31 -11.85 -6.57
C TYR A 60 4.09 -13.34 -6.91
N LYS A 61 4.79 -14.27 -6.29
CA LYS A 61 4.50 -15.70 -6.42
C LYS A 61 3.09 -16.07 -5.93
N TYR A 62 2.54 -15.34 -5.00
CA TYR A 62 1.15 -15.55 -4.54
C TYR A 62 0.13 -15.21 -5.63
N LEU A 63 0.53 -14.43 -6.64
CA LEU A 63 -0.29 -14.10 -7.80
C LEU A 63 0.01 -14.98 -9.01
N ASP A 64 0.81 -16.04 -8.84
CA ASP A 64 1.10 -16.98 -9.94
C ASP A 64 -0.20 -17.67 -10.37
N GLY A 65 -0.56 -17.48 -11.63
CA GLY A 65 -1.85 -17.92 -12.18
C GLY A 65 -2.96 -16.87 -12.20
N TYR A 66 -2.76 -15.70 -11.57
CA TYR A 66 -3.68 -14.57 -11.70
C TYR A 66 -3.26 -13.66 -12.86
N TYR A 67 -4.24 -13.13 -13.55
CA TYR A 67 -4.05 -12.15 -14.61
C TYR A 67 -4.60 -10.81 -14.14
N THR A 68 -3.84 -9.75 -14.32
CA THR A 68 -4.37 -8.39 -14.12
C THR A 68 -5.22 -8.02 -15.33
N ALA A 69 -6.48 -7.66 -15.09
CA ALA A 69 -7.23 -6.92 -16.07
C ALA A 69 -6.56 -5.53 -16.20
N ASN A 70 -5.68 -5.36 -17.17
CA ASN A 70 -5.20 -4.03 -17.50
C ASN A 70 -6.40 -3.22 -17.95
N GLY A 71 -6.58 -2.07 -17.31
CA GLY A 71 -7.66 -1.15 -17.61
C GLY A 71 -7.77 -0.86 -19.11
N PHE A 72 -8.96 -0.49 -19.51
CA PHE A 72 -9.29 -0.12 -20.87
C PHE A 72 -8.25 0.84 -21.47
N ASN A 73 -7.95 0.66 -22.75
CA ASN A 73 -7.22 1.64 -23.52
C ASN A 73 -7.91 3.01 -23.36
N SER A 74 -7.17 4.05 -23.09
CA SER A 74 -7.72 5.39 -22.79
C SER A 74 -8.76 5.88 -23.82
N SER A 75 -8.58 5.55 -25.10
CA SER A 75 -9.52 5.90 -26.17
C SER A 75 -10.84 5.12 -26.08
N GLU A 76 -10.83 3.87 -25.64
CA GLU A 76 -12.03 3.06 -25.42
C GLU A 76 -12.77 3.50 -24.17
N TYR A 77 -12.05 3.89 -23.14
CA TYR A 77 -12.61 4.43 -21.91
C TYR A 77 -13.31 5.77 -22.16
N ASP A 78 -12.65 6.70 -22.86
CA ASP A 78 -13.25 7.98 -23.22
C ASP A 78 -14.50 7.81 -24.09
N TYR A 79 -14.50 6.82 -24.99
CA TYR A 79 -15.66 6.48 -25.81
C TYR A 79 -16.79 5.86 -24.97
N ALA A 80 -16.47 5.00 -24.01
CA ALA A 80 -17.44 4.41 -23.10
C ALA A 80 -18.05 5.47 -22.16
N LEU A 81 -17.25 6.40 -21.64
CA LEU A 81 -17.72 7.52 -20.81
C LEU A 81 -18.70 8.44 -21.58
N ALA A 82 -18.52 8.56 -22.91
CA ALA A 82 -19.43 9.33 -23.77
C ALA A 82 -20.73 8.59 -24.12
N ASN A 83 -20.82 7.28 -23.82
CA ASN A 83 -21.97 6.43 -24.20
C ASN A 83 -22.40 5.58 -23.00
N THR A 84 -23.44 6.03 -22.30
CA THR A 84 -23.95 5.39 -21.08
C THR A 84 -24.31 3.92 -21.26
N ASP A 85 -24.93 3.54 -22.38
CA ASP A 85 -25.33 2.16 -22.67
C ASP A 85 -24.11 1.22 -22.80
N ILE A 86 -22.99 1.74 -23.30
CA ILE A 86 -21.75 0.99 -23.41
C ILE A 86 -21.10 0.83 -22.03
N LEU A 87 -21.12 1.88 -21.23
CA LEU A 87 -20.57 1.86 -19.88
C LEU A 87 -21.34 0.88 -18.99
N GLU A 88 -22.68 0.90 -19.04
CA GLU A 88 -23.53 -0.03 -18.31
C GLU A 88 -23.22 -1.49 -18.68
N LYS A 89 -23.13 -1.77 -19.98
CA LYS A 89 -22.76 -3.10 -20.46
C LYS A 89 -21.36 -3.55 -20.04
N TYR A 90 -20.40 -2.64 -20.00
CA TYR A 90 -19.06 -2.94 -19.48
C TYR A 90 -19.08 -3.22 -17.98
N SER A 91 -19.84 -2.45 -17.21
CA SER A 91 -20.01 -2.66 -15.77
C SER A 91 -20.62 -4.03 -15.49
N GLU A 92 -21.68 -4.42 -16.19
CA GLU A 92 -22.30 -5.74 -16.08
C GLU A 92 -21.33 -6.87 -16.42
N GLN A 93 -20.61 -6.77 -17.53
CA GLN A 93 -19.64 -7.78 -17.95
C GLN A 93 -18.46 -7.89 -16.96
N THR A 94 -18.01 -6.77 -16.45
CA THR A 94 -16.94 -6.73 -15.45
C THR A 94 -17.39 -7.38 -14.15
N LEU A 95 -18.61 -7.08 -13.70
CA LEU A 95 -19.19 -7.68 -12.49
C LEU A 95 -19.37 -9.20 -12.67
N GLU A 96 -19.88 -9.64 -13.81
CA GLU A 96 -20.01 -11.07 -14.13
C GLU A 96 -18.64 -11.77 -14.14
N MET A 97 -17.63 -11.15 -14.73
CA MET A 97 -16.27 -11.66 -14.72
C MET A 97 -15.69 -11.75 -13.30
N TYR A 98 -15.91 -10.74 -12.46
CA TYR A 98 -15.48 -10.75 -11.07
C TYR A 98 -16.16 -11.84 -10.25
N ASN A 99 -17.45 -12.07 -10.45
CA ASN A 99 -18.20 -13.07 -9.70
C ASN A 99 -17.89 -14.51 -10.10
N HIS A 100 -17.55 -14.76 -11.38
CA HIS A 100 -17.36 -16.12 -11.91
C HIS A 100 -15.92 -16.62 -11.90
N ASN A 101 -14.93 -15.74 -11.88
CA ASN A 101 -13.53 -16.12 -12.14
C ASN A 101 -12.60 -16.10 -10.93
N HIS A 102 -13.11 -16.23 -9.72
CA HIS A 102 -12.26 -16.16 -8.51
C HIS A 102 -11.39 -14.89 -8.48
N SER A 103 -11.90 -13.79 -8.98
CA SER A 103 -11.14 -12.56 -9.07
C SER A 103 -10.78 -12.02 -7.70
N LEU A 104 -9.62 -11.38 -7.64
CA LEU A 104 -9.11 -10.69 -6.47
C LEU A 104 -9.34 -9.19 -6.64
N LEU A 105 -10.10 -8.58 -5.75
CA LEU A 105 -10.27 -7.13 -5.70
C LEU A 105 -9.74 -6.61 -4.38
N CYS A 106 -8.78 -5.70 -4.47
CA CYS A 106 -8.30 -4.92 -3.35
C CYS A 106 -7.98 -3.50 -3.83
N ASP A 107 -8.74 -2.55 -3.35
CA ASP A 107 -8.43 -1.13 -3.48
C ASP A 107 -8.04 -0.60 -2.10
N PHE A 108 -6.86 -0.02 -2.00
CA PHE A 108 -6.40 0.61 -0.77
C PHE A 108 -5.93 2.01 -1.10
N ARG A 109 -6.37 2.94 -0.29
CA ARG A 109 -5.98 4.32 -0.44
C ARG A 109 -4.76 4.61 0.42
N THR A 110 -3.61 4.57 -0.20
CA THR A 110 -2.49 5.34 0.27
C THR A 110 -2.52 6.67 -0.47
N ASP A 111 -3.12 7.67 0.12
CA ASP A 111 -2.86 9.02 -0.34
C ASP A 111 -1.35 9.22 -0.21
N GLY A 112 -0.66 9.30 -1.35
CA GLY A 112 0.80 9.21 -1.51
C GLY A 112 1.59 10.34 -0.87
N GLY A 113 1.45 10.47 0.41
CA GLY A 113 2.20 11.35 1.29
C GLY A 113 1.55 11.37 2.65
N LEU A 114 2.36 11.22 3.66
CA LEU A 114 2.06 11.42 5.07
C LEU A 114 1.34 12.76 5.31
N GLN A 115 0.08 12.84 4.95
CA GLN A 115 -0.79 13.91 5.44
C GLN A 115 -1.12 13.57 6.90
N THR A 116 -0.22 13.92 7.78
CA THR A 116 -0.34 13.77 9.23
C THR A 116 -1.57 14.47 9.83
N SER A 117 -2.34 15.18 9.02
CA SER A 117 -3.55 15.91 9.39
C SER A 117 -4.84 15.11 9.20
N ARG A 118 -4.82 13.96 8.50
CA ARG A 118 -6.02 13.14 8.29
C ARG A 118 -6.20 12.12 9.41
N PRO A 119 -7.43 11.82 9.79
CA PRO A 119 -7.72 10.75 10.74
C PRO A 119 -7.13 9.42 10.25
N TYR A 120 -6.69 8.58 11.17
CA TYR A 120 -6.05 7.29 10.86
C TYR A 120 -6.98 6.36 10.05
N TYR A 121 -8.29 6.43 10.25
CA TYR A 121 -9.26 5.59 9.54
C TYR A 121 -9.33 5.90 8.03
N GLU A 122 -9.02 7.12 7.62
CA GLU A 122 -8.91 7.46 6.20
C GLU A 122 -7.65 6.86 5.55
N GLN A 123 -6.58 6.68 6.34
CA GLN A 123 -5.30 6.15 5.87
C GLN A 123 -5.24 4.62 5.85
N GLN A 124 -6.17 3.95 6.54
CA GLN A 124 -6.20 2.50 6.70
C GLN A 124 -7.42 1.87 6.04
N LEU A 125 -8.13 2.60 5.20
CA LEU A 125 -9.27 2.09 4.47
C LEU A 125 -8.83 1.20 3.33
N VAL A 126 -9.42 0.01 3.29
CA VAL A 126 -9.26 -0.98 2.22
C VAL A 126 -10.64 -1.40 1.73
N ILE A 127 -10.81 -1.55 0.44
CA ILE A 127 -11.97 -2.17 -0.17
C ILE A 127 -11.51 -3.51 -0.72
N ALA A 128 -12.08 -4.59 -0.27
CA ALA A 128 -11.65 -5.91 -0.69
C ALA A 128 -12.83 -6.87 -0.83
N ASN A 129 -12.77 -7.71 -1.86
CA ASN A 129 -13.77 -8.76 -2.02
C ASN A 129 -13.40 -10.00 -1.17
N ARG A 130 -14.36 -10.92 -1.08
CA ARG A 130 -14.23 -12.16 -0.31
C ARG A 130 -12.98 -12.97 -0.67
N ASN A 131 -12.69 -13.13 -1.95
CA ASN A 131 -11.55 -13.93 -2.39
C ASN A 131 -10.23 -13.33 -1.91
N TYR A 132 -10.11 -12.01 -2.02
CA TYR A 132 -8.94 -11.31 -1.52
C TYR A 132 -8.78 -11.43 0.00
N LEU A 133 -9.86 -11.27 0.74
CA LEU A 133 -9.84 -11.41 2.20
C LEU A 133 -9.42 -12.81 2.64
N ASN A 134 -9.89 -13.85 1.95
CA ASN A 134 -9.55 -15.23 2.27
C ASN A 134 -8.09 -15.58 1.97
N GLU A 135 -7.51 -15.01 0.91
CA GLU A 135 -6.17 -15.37 0.46
C GLU A 135 -5.07 -14.45 0.98
N PHE A 136 -5.39 -13.16 1.16
CA PHE A 136 -4.39 -12.12 1.44
C PHE A 136 -4.61 -11.40 2.77
N SER A 137 -5.41 -11.96 3.66
CA SER A 137 -5.57 -11.37 4.98
C SER A 137 -5.41 -12.39 6.11
N ASN A 138 -5.04 -11.88 7.27
CA ASN A 138 -5.10 -12.60 8.54
C ASN A 138 -6.11 -11.88 9.44
N ILE A 139 -7.39 -11.96 9.06
CA ILE A 139 -8.47 -11.31 9.78
C ILE A 139 -9.22 -12.36 10.58
N GLN A 140 -9.38 -12.07 11.86
CA GLN A 140 -10.05 -12.95 12.79
C GLN A 140 -11.17 -12.21 13.54
N LEU A 141 -12.19 -12.94 13.88
CA LEU A 141 -13.30 -12.50 14.72
C LEU A 141 -13.33 -13.35 15.99
N SER A 142 -12.83 -12.80 17.09
CA SER A 142 -12.69 -13.53 18.37
C SER A 142 -11.88 -14.83 18.20
N GLY A 143 -10.75 -14.77 17.48
CA GLY A 143 -9.86 -15.90 17.23
C GLY A 143 -10.38 -16.91 16.19
N LYS A 144 -11.43 -16.58 15.43
CA LYS A 144 -11.99 -17.42 14.38
C LYS A 144 -11.95 -16.73 13.03
N PRO A 145 -11.84 -17.48 11.91
CA PRO A 145 -11.97 -16.93 10.57
C PRO A 145 -13.32 -16.22 10.35
N LEU A 146 -13.39 -15.33 9.37
CA LEU A 146 -14.61 -14.65 8.97
C LEU A 146 -15.67 -15.68 8.53
N GLY A 147 -16.92 -15.49 8.99
CA GLY A 147 -18.07 -16.30 8.58
C GLY A 147 -18.61 -15.87 7.20
N GLU A 148 -19.37 -16.76 6.57
CA GLU A 148 -19.98 -16.53 5.26
C GLU A 148 -21.01 -15.39 5.26
N ASP A 149 -21.66 -15.16 6.37
CA ASP A 149 -22.68 -14.14 6.59
C ASP A 149 -22.17 -12.71 6.37
N ILE A 150 -20.87 -12.50 6.60
CA ILE A 150 -20.22 -11.19 6.39
C ILE A 150 -20.24 -10.75 4.92
N PHE A 151 -20.34 -11.71 4.00
CA PHE A 151 -20.29 -11.45 2.55
C PHE A 151 -21.68 -11.34 1.89
N SER A 152 -22.75 -11.44 2.65
CA SER A 152 -24.13 -11.42 2.13
C SER A 152 -24.76 -10.02 2.13
N GLU A 153 -24.27 -9.13 2.97
CA GLU A 153 -24.80 -7.77 3.14
C GLU A 153 -23.65 -6.75 3.18
N PRO A 154 -23.91 -5.49 2.89
CA PRO A 154 -22.91 -4.43 3.03
C PRO A 154 -22.31 -4.45 4.44
N THR A 155 -21.03 -4.74 4.52
CA THR A 155 -20.33 -4.95 5.80
C THR A 155 -19.01 -4.19 5.82
N VAL A 156 -18.71 -3.64 6.99
CA VAL A 156 -17.44 -2.99 7.28
C VAL A 156 -16.76 -3.68 8.46
N LEU A 157 -15.52 -4.09 8.27
CA LEU A 157 -14.71 -4.70 9.30
C LEU A 157 -13.87 -3.62 9.98
N VAL A 158 -13.98 -3.49 11.29
CA VAL A 158 -13.32 -2.45 12.08
C VAL A 158 -12.54 -3.09 13.23
N PRO A 159 -11.25 -2.81 13.42
CA PRO A 159 -10.49 -3.28 14.57
C PRO A 159 -11.12 -2.84 15.89
N HIS A 160 -11.14 -3.73 16.89
CA HIS A 160 -11.80 -3.51 18.19
C HIS A 160 -11.33 -2.23 18.90
N LYS A 161 -10.06 -1.90 18.77
CA LYS A 161 -9.45 -0.69 19.35
C LYS A 161 -10.10 0.62 18.89
N TYR A 162 -10.78 0.61 17.73
CA TYR A 162 -11.43 1.78 17.17
C TYR A 162 -12.93 1.91 17.54
N LYS A 163 -13.40 1.07 18.43
CA LYS A 163 -14.81 1.05 18.83
C LYS A 163 -15.30 2.39 19.41
N ASN A 164 -14.42 3.13 20.06
CA ASN A 164 -14.78 4.44 20.61
C ASN A 164 -15.00 5.52 19.55
N ASP A 165 -14.49 5.29 18.34
CA ASP A 165 -14.60 6.22 17.20
C ASP A 165 -15.69 5.78 16.20
N GLU A 166 -16.55 4.84 16.58
CA GLU A 166 -17.57 4.21 15.72
C GLU A 166 -18.42 5.24 14.96
N ASN A 167 -18.86 6.31 15.60
CA ASN A 167 -19.68 7.32 14.95
C ASN A 167 -18.92 8.03 13.82
N SER A 168 -17.69 8.44 14.08
CA SER A 168 -16.85 9.12 13.07
C SER A 168 -16.49 8.20 11.91
N ILE A 169 -16.16 6.95 12.23
CA ILE A 169 -15.87 5.92 11.23
C ILE A 169 -17.11 5.63 10.38
N SER A 170 -18.27 5.46 11.02
CA SER A 170 -19.53 5.19 10.30
C SER A 170 -19.94 6.34 9.39
N GLU A 171 -19.74 7.57 9.80
CA GLU A 171 -20.02 8.74 8.96
C GLU A 171 -19.07 8.79 7.76
N TYR A 172 -17.79 8.57 7.97
CA TYR A 172 -16.79 8.47 6.90
C TYR A 172 -17.12 7.34 5.92
N ILE A 173 -17.45 6.16 6.43
CA ILE A 173 -17.80 5.00 5.61
C ILE A 173 -19.05 5.26 4.76
N LYS A 174 -20.06 5.93 5.30
CA LYS A 174 -21.24 6.35 4.50
C LYS A 174 -20.87 7.25 3.34
N GLN A 175 -19.97 8.20 3.55
CA GLN A 175 -19.47 9.06 2.47
C GLN A 175 -18.69 8.25 1.42
N GLU A 176 -17.91 7.27 1.85
CA GLU A 176 -17.19 6.39 0.93
C GLU A 176 -18.12 5.47 0.13
N TYR A 177 -19.12 4.87 0.77
CA TYR A 177 -20.15 4.12 0.04
C TYR A 177 -20.87 5.01 -0.97
N PHE A 178 -21.29 6.21 -0.56
CA PHE A 178 -21.93 7.15 -1.48
C PHE A 178 -21.03 7.44 -2.68
N ARG A 179 -19.75 7.72 -2.45
CA ARG A 179 -18.79 7.99 -3.51
C ARG A 179 -18.58 6.78 -4.44
N LEU A 180 -18.49 5.58 -3.90
CA LEU A 180 -18.32 4.36 -4.67
C LEU A 180 -19.55 4.04 -5.52
N MET A 181 -20.73 4.09 -4.93
CA MET A 181 -21.99 3.78 -5.61
C MET A 181 -22.40 4.83 -6.66
N ASN A 182 -21.88 6.06 -6.54
CA ASN A 182 -22.17 7.16 -7.45
C ASN A 182 -20.93 7.59 -8.25
N TYR A 183 -19.94 6.70 -8.38
CA TYR A 183 -18.67 7.00 -9.04
C TYR A 183 -18.85 7.59 -10.44
N ASN A 184 -19.76 7.02 -11.23
CA ASN A 184 -20.05 7.46 -12.58
C ASN A 184 -20.60 8.90 -12.64
N GLN A 185 -21.37 9.34 -11.63
CA GLN A 185 -21.91 10.70 -11.57
C GLN A 185 -20.81 11.75 -11.34
N PHE A 186 -19.74 11.41 -10.64
CA PHE A 186 -18.58 12.32 -10.48
C PHE A 186 -17.90 12.62 -11.83
N TYR A 187 -18.07 11.74 -12.81
CA TYR A 187 -17.56 11.93 -14.17
C TYR A 187 -18.63 12.49 -15.13
N GLY A 188 -19.75 13.00 -14.59
CA GLY A 188 -20.81 13.64 -15.38
C GLY A 188 -21.70 12.65 -16.13
N ILE A 189 -21.65 11.37 -15.79
CA ILE A 189 -22.53 10.35 -16.36
C ILE A 189 -23.87 10.41 -15.63
N PRO A 190 -24.99 10.65 -16.31
CA PRO A 190 -26.31 10.68 -15.68
C PRO A 190 -26.67 9.31 -15.08
N GLY A 191 -27.23 9.31 -13.89
CA GLY A 191 -27.73 8.12 -13.21
C GLY A 191 -28.56 8.49 -12.01
N GLU A 192 -29.31 7.54 -11.50
CA GLU A 192 -30.01 7.73 -10.23
C GLU A 192 -29.01 7.70 -9.08
N GLU A 193 -29.14 8.62 -8.14
CA GLU A 193 -28.32 8.67 -6.95
C GLU A 193 -28.61 7.47 -6.06
N LYS A 194 -27.58 6.67 -5.81
CA LYS A 194 -27.64 5.49 -4.96
C LYS A 194 -27.15 5.84 -3.56
N THR A 195 -27.91 5.46 -2.55
CA THR A 195 -27.54 5.66 -1.14
C THR A 195 -27.60 4.33 -0.40
N ILE A 196 -26.80 4.22 0.64
CA ILE A 196 -26.88 3.10 1.57
C ILE A 196 -27.43 3.58 2.89
N ASP A 197 -28.57 3.02 3.30
CA ASP A 197 -29.20 3.38 4.57
C ASP A 197 -28.50 2.72 5.75
N LYS A 198 -28.08 1.47 5.57
CA LYS A 198 -27.48 0.66 6.63
C LYS A 198 -26.39 -0.24 6.07
N PHE A 199 -25.35 -0.43 6.86
CA PHE A 199 -24.34 -1.45 6.70
C PHE A 199 -24.00 -2.05 8.06
N ASN A 200 -23.52 -3.27 8.07
CA ASN A 200 -23.10 -3.96 9.27
C ASN A 200 -21.68 -3.52 9.66
N VAL A 201 -21.49 -3.17 10.93
CA VAL A 201 -20.16 -2.96 11.49
C VAL A 201 -19.79 -4.20 12.28
N VAL A 202 -18.73 -4.88 11.84
CA VAL A 202 -18.20 -6.07 12.47
C VAL A 202 -16.84 -5.77 13.06
N TYR A 203 -16.70 -5.94 14.38
CA TYR A 203 -15.43 -5.70 15.06
C TYR A 203 -14.52 -6.90 14.95
N ILE A 204 -13.34 -6.69 14.37
CA ILE A 204 -12.29 -7.71 14.19
C ILE A 204 -11.18 -7.55 15.23
N ASP A 205 -10.36 -8.58 15.38
CA ASP A 205 -9.27 -8.60 16.34
C ASP A 205 -8.18 -7.56 15.98
N ASP A 206 -7.58 -6.95 17.00
CA ASP A 206 -6.64 -5.80 16.85
C ASP A 206 -5.28 -6.16 16.24
N ASP A 207 -4.98 -7.43 16.06
CA ASP A 207 -3.80 -7.95 15.38
C ASP A 207 -4.08 -8.35 13.92
N SER A 208 -5.28 -8.03 13.43
CA SER A 208 -5.68 -8.28 12.05
C SER A 208 -4.79 -7.53 11.06
N THR A 209 -4.43 -8.23 9.99
CA THR A 209 -3.62 -7.67 8.91
C THR A 209 -4.21 -8.02 7.55
N ILE A 210 -3.93 -7.17 6.56
CA ILE A 210 -4.25 -7.44 5.16
C ILE A 210 -3.03 -7.08 4.30
N LYS A 211 -2.73 -7.90 3.31
CA LYS A 211 -1.68 -7.59 2.34
C LYS A 211 -2.18 -6.53 1.38
N VAL A 212 -1.39 -5.50 1.16
CA VAL A 212 -1.65 -4.43 0.20
C VAL A 212 -0.48 -4.32 -0.77
N ASN A 213 -0.77 -4.11 -2.04
CA ASN A 213 0.27 -3.94 -3.05
C ASN A 213 0.73 -2.48 -3.04
N THR A 214 2.00 -2.27 -2.74
CA THR A 214 2.64 -0.96 -2.73
C THR A 214 3.67 -0.85 -3.85
N GLU A 215 4.25 0.32 -4.06
CA GLU A 215 5.36 0.50 -5.01
C GLU A 215 6.55 -0.44 -4.76
N ASN A 216 6.70 -0.93 -3.53
CA ASN A 216 7.77 -1.83 -3.10
C ASN A 216 7.33 -3.32 -3.02
N GLY A 217 6.18 -3.67 -3.60
CA GLY A 217 5.58 -5.00 -3.51
C GLY A 217 4.51 -5.10 -2.43
N PHE A 218 4.14 -6.32 -2.05
CA PHE A 218 3.15 -6.55 -1.01
C PHE A 218 3.72 -6.22 0.37
N SER A 219 2.93 -5.49 1.15
CA SER A 219 3.21 -5.22 2.56
C SER A 219 1.98 -5.52 3.42
N ASP A 220 2.20 -5.89 4.67
CA ASP A 220 1.11 -6.11 5.62
C ASP A 220 0.65 -4.76 6.19
N MET A 221 -0.60 -4.39 5.91
CA MET A 221 -1.26 -3.28 6.57
C MET A 221 -1.88 -3.80 7.87
N ALA A 222 -1.44 -3.25 8.99
CA ALA A 222 -1.95 -3.61 10.31
C ALA A 222 -3.22 -2.82 10.65
N ASN A 223 -4.18 -3.50 11.26
CA ASN A 223 -5.43 -2.91 11.72
C ASN A 223 -6.23 -2.17 10.63
N PRO A 224 -6.46 -2.80 9.49
CA PRO A 224 -7.20 -2.17 8.40
C PRO A 224 -8.66 -1.94 8.78
N ILE A 225 -9.26 -0.88 8.24
CA ILE A 225 -10.70 -0.73 8.18
C ILE A 225 -11.11 -1.18 6.79
N ILE A 226 -11.99 -2.18 6.69
CA ILE A 226 -12.26 -2.84 5.43
C ILE A 226 -13.73 -2.71 5.06
N ILE A 227 -13.99 -2.11 3.91
CA ILE A 227 -15.28 -2.24 3.23
C ILE A 227 -15.26 -3.55 2.47
N VAL A 228 -16.17 -4.46 2.84
CA VAL A 228 -16.32 -5.73 2.13
C VAL A 228 -17.08 -5.47 0.85
N ASP A 229 -16.44 -5.72 -0.29
CA ASP A 229 -17.12 -5.65 -1.58
C ASP A 229 -17.91 -6.94 -1.80
N THR A 230 -19.23 -6.78 -1.84
CA THR A 230 -20.22 -7.83 -2.11
C THR A 230 -20.70 -7.82 -3.56
N GLY A 231 -20.04 -7.05 -4.44
CA GLY A 231 -20.47 -6.83 -5.83
C GLY A 231 -21.49 -5.71 -6.00
N ASN A 232 -21.71 -4.88 -4.98
CA ASN A 232 -22.69 -3.79 -5.01
C ASN A 232 -22.09 -2.43 -5.45
N PHE A 233 -20.82 -2.40 -5.81
CA PHE A 233 -20.11 -1.18 -6.24
C PHE A 233 -19.93 -1.08 -7.75
N ALA A 234 -20.52 -1.98 -8.52
CA ALA A 234 -20.51 -1.96 -9.98
C ALA A 234 -21.73 -1.27 -10.56
#